data_9a223c20cae7c95941e478fed6d0ccf0
#
_entry.id   9a223c20cae7c95941e478fed6d0ccf0
#
_cell.length_a   1.000
_cell.length_b   1.000
_cell.length_c   1.000
_cell.angle_alpha   90.00
_cell.angle_beta   90.00
_cell.angle_gamma   90.00
#
_symmetry.space_group_name_H-M   'P 1'
#
loop_
_entity.id
_entity.type
_entity.pdbx_description
1 polymer ?
#
loop_
_entity_poly.entity_id
_entity_poly.type
_entity_poly.pdbx_seq_one_letter_code
_entity_poly.pdbx_strand_id
1 'polypeptide(L)'
;FEDFFGDFGGGQSRGRRKTNNRGSDLRYDLSITLEEAYEGKKQDIKFSTTEKCNTCKGNGSKPGHSPDRCTVCGGNGKVRSNQGFFTVQQTCPQCAGSGEEITNPCTDCNGQGNKQASKKISVTIPKGVDDGTRIRLAGKGEAGSKGGASGDLYLFVNVHSHDLFKRSDENLFFEFPISIADAALGTTIEIPTIDGGKAKI
;
A
#
# COMPACT_ATOMS: atom_id res chain seq x y z
N PHE A 1 -35.05 28.65 2.22
CA PHE A 1 -36.02 27.60 2.64
C PHE A 1 -36.53 26.74 1.47
N GLU A 2 -36.20 27.10 0.23
CA GLU A 2 -36.66 26.38 -0.98
C GLU A 2 -35.69 25.30 -1.48
N ASP A 3 -34.44 25.26 -1.03
CA ASP A 3 -33.46 24.27 -1.49
C ASP A 3 -33.54 22.91 -0.76
N PHE A 4 -34.41 22.75 0.23
CA PHE A 4 -34.49 21.50 1.02
C PHE A 4 -35.51 20.48 0.45
N PHE A 5 -36.34 20.83 -0.50
CA PHE A 5 -37.41 19.95 -1.03
C PHE A 5 -37.14 19.41 -2.46
N GLY A 6 -36.04 19.79 -3.10
CA GLY A 6 -35.74 19.42 -4.50
C GLY A 6 -35.21 18.01 -4.74
N ASP A 7 -34.80 17.28 -3.70
CA ASP A 7 -34.07 16.01 -3.88
C ASP A 7 -34.89 14.73 -3.54
N PHE A 8 -36.20 14.82 -3.44
CA PHE A 8 -37.04 13.68 -3.06
C PHE A 8 -37.72 12.95 -4.23
N GLY A 9 -37.46 13.35 -5.48
CA GLY A 9 -38.20 12.89 -6.66
C GLY A 9 -37.42 12.16 -7.76
N GLY A 10 -36.15 11.75 -7.53
CA GLY A 10 -35.36 11.06 -8.55
C GLY A 10 -35.19 9.58 -8.23
N GLY A 11 -35.89 8.69 -8.94
CA GLY A 11 -35.72 7.24 -8.91
C GLY A 11 -34.33 6.81 -9.29
N GLN A 12 -33.39 6.84 -8.34
CA GLN A 12 -32.04 6.43 -8.54
C GLN A 12 -31.98 4.89 -8.57
N SER A 13 -31.75 4.35 -9.72
CA SER A 13 -31.42 2.94 -9.94
C SER A 13 -30.34 2.54 -8.91
N ARG A 14 -30.75 1.74 -7.92
CA ARG A 14 -29.85 1.18 -6.90
C ARG A 14 -28.84 0.28 -7.59
N GLY A 15 -27.78 0.90 -8.14
CA GLY A 15 -26.62 0.18 -8.61
C GLY A 15 -26.16 -0.76 -7.50
N ARG A 16 -26.12 -2.04 -7.78
CA ARG A 16 -25.53 -3.09 -6.92
C ARG A 16 -24.18 -2.57 -6.46
N ARG A 17 -24.04 -2.14 -5.20
CA ARG A 17 -22.74 -1.84 -4.61
C ARG A 17 -21.89 -3.09 -4.77
N LYS A 18 -20.99 -3.07 -5.75
CA LYS A 18 -19.95 -4.08 -5.89
C LYS A 18 -19.20 -4.11 -4.57
N THR A 19 -19.27 -5.22 -3.86
CA THR A 19 -18.37 -5.46 -2.73
C THR A 19 -16.97 -5.25 -3.23
N ASN A 20 -16.26 -4.31 -2.63
CA ASN A 20 -14.89 -3.99 -3.02
C ASN A 20 -13.98 -5.13 -2.54
N ASN A 21 -13.78 -6.12 -3.41
CA ASN A 21 -12.96 -7.30 -3.14
C ASN A 21 -11.46 -7.02 -3.38
N ARG A 22 -11.07 -5.75 -3.56
CA ARG A 22 -9.67 -5.36 -3.74
C ARG A 22 -8.89 -5.61 -2.44
N GLY A 23 -7.67 -6.11 -2.59
CA GLY A 23 -6.74 -6.30 -1.48
C GLY A 23 -6.31 -4.96 -0.87
N SER A 24 -5.82 -5.01 0.36
CA SER A 24 -5.30 -3.85 1.08
C SER A 24 -4.00 -3.37 0.44
N ASP A 25 -3.79 -2.05 0.51
CA ASP A 25 -2.52 -1.47 0.14
C ASP A 25 -1.51 -1.71 1.28
N LEU A 26 -0.25 -1.92 0.94
CA LEU A 26 0.83 -2.13 1.89
C LEU A 26 1.73 -0.90 1.95
N ARG A 27 2.26 -0.63 3.12
CA ARG A 27 3.29 0.37 3.36
C ARG A 27 4.61 -0.31 3.71
N TYR A 28 5.69 0.20 3.15
CA TYR A 28 7.05 -0.21 3.45
C TYR A 28 7.93 1.03 3.59
N ASP A 29 8.56 1.20 4.76
CA ASP A 29 9.49 2.29 5.00
C ASP A 29 10.89 1.84 4.63
N LEU A 30 11.54 2.58 3.73
CA LEU A 30 12.87 2.31 3.19
C LEU A 30 13.81 3.41 3.60
N SER A 31 14.85 3.06 4.38
CA SER A 31 15.86 4.01 4.81
C SER A 31 17.08 3.91 3.91
N ILE A 32 17.57 5.07 3.47
CA ILE A 32 18.76 5.23 2.62
C ILE A 32 19.66 6.33 3.18
N THR A 33 20.94 6.30 2.81
CA THR A 33 21.87 7.39 3.14
C THR A 33 21.76 8.54 2.16
N LEU A 34 22.38 9.67 2.48
CA LEU A 34 22.37 10.87 1.62
C LEU A 34 23.12 10.63 0.31
N GLU A 35 24.22 9.87 0.35
CA GLU A 35 25.00 9.45 -0.82
C GLU A 35 24.16 8.53 -1.73
N GLU A 36 23.45 7.56 -1.14
CA GLU A 36 22.57 6.66 -1.88
C GLU A 36 21.40 7.43 -2.53
N ALA A 37 20.90 8.47 -1.87
CA ALA A 37 19.89 9.37 -2.43
C ALA A 37 20.46 10.20 -3.61
N TYR A 38 21.73 10.63 -3.52
CA TYR A 38 22.40 11.35 -4.58
C TYR A 38 22.66 10.48 -5.81
N GLU A 39 23.24 9.29 -5.63
CA GLU A 39 23.60 8.41 -6.74
C GLU A 39 22.40 7.64 -7.33
N GLY A 40 21.36 7.51 -6.55
CA GLY A 40 20.27 6.56 -6.83
C GLY A 40 20.70 5.12 -6.60
N LYS A 41 19.75 4.25 -6.25
CA LYS A 41 20.06 2.87 -5.86
C LYS A 41 19.02 1.89 -6.37
N LYS A 42 19.49 0.69 -6.75
CA LYS A 42 18.61 -0.47 -6.87
C LYS A 42 18.69 -1.28 -5.59
N GLN A 43 17.56 -1.48 -4.93
CA GLN A 43 17.50 -2.21 -3.68
C GLN A 43 16.45 -3.31 -3.74
N ASP A 44 16.82 -4.48 -3.22
CA ASP A 44 15.92 -5.59 -3.03
C ASP A 44 15.23 -5.47 -1.67
N ILE A 45 13.92 -5.41 -1.68
CA ILE A 45 13.10 -5.38 -0.49
C ILE A 45 12.38 -6.72 -0.30
N LYS A 46 12.28 -7.17 0.94
CA LYS A 46 11.50 -8.35 1.33
C LYS A 46 10.36 -7.88 2.21
N PHE A 47 9.14 -8.29 1.89
CA PHE A 47 7.97 -7.96 2.68
C PHE A 47 6.98 -9.11 2.68
N SER A 48 6.18 -9.17 3.73
CA SER A 48 5.10 -10.15 3.84
C SER A 48 3.84 -9.60 3.18
N THR A 49 3.19 -10.42 2.40
CA THR A 49 1.94 -10.08 1.72
C THR A 49 1.05 -11.33 1.64
N THR A 50 -0.18 -11.16 1.21
CA THR A 50 -1.04 -12.27 0.86
C THR A 50 -1.06 -12.48 -0.64
N GLU A 51 -1.02 -13.72 -1.09
CA GLU A 51 -1.16 -14.11 -2.48
C GLU A 51 -2.41 -14.96 -2.71
N LYS A 52 -2.94 -14.89 -3.92
CA LYS A 52 -4.04 -15.79 -4.30
C LYS A 52 -3.59 -17.24 -4.17
N CYS A 53 -4.40 -18.04 -3.53
CA CYS A 53 -4.13 -19.46 -3.45
C CYS A 53 -4.14 -20.07 -4.86
N ASN A 54 -3.04 -20.70 -5.25
CA ASN A 54 -2.90 -21.29 -6.59
C ASN A 54 -3.83 -22.47 -6.82
N THR A 55 -4.14 -23.22 -5.75
CA THR A 55 -4.98 -24.39 -5.79
C THR A 55 -6.44 -24.06 -6.08
N CYS A 56 -7.00 -23.07 -5.39
CA CYS A 56 -8.39 -22.65 -5.58
C CYS A 56 -8.55 -21.37 -6.41
N LYS A 57 -7.47 -20.75 -6.87
CA LYS A 57 -7.46 -19.52 -7.67
C LYS A 57 -8.20 -18.36 -7.01
N GLY A 58 -8.24 -18.33 -5.69
CA GLY A 58 -8.85 -17.27 -4.89
C GLY A 58 -10.31 -17.48 -4.51
N ASN A 59 -10.98 -18.57 -4.92
CA ASN A 59 -12.39 -18.81 -4.59
C ASN A 59 -12.62 -19.47 -3.23
N GLY A 60 -11.57 -20.01 -2.60
CA GLY A 60 -11.64 -20.65 -1.29
C GLY A 60 -12.19 -22.07 -1.29
N SER A 61 -12.73 -22.56 -2.40
CA SER A 61 -13.31 -23.93 -2.49
C SER A 61 -12.29 -24.92 -3.01
N LYS A 62 -12.47 -26.19 -2.70
CA LYS A 62 -11.68 -27.30 -3.23
C LYS A 62 -11.71 -27.31 -4.76
N PRO A 63 -10.63 -27.70 -5.46
CA PRO A 63 -10.64 -27.84 -6.91
C PRO A 63 -11.82 -28.71 -7.39
N GLY A 64 -12.53 -28.23 -8.41
CA GLY A 64 -13.75 -28.87 -8.91
C GLY A 64 -15.04 -28.47 -8.18
N HIS A 65 -14.96 -27.73 -7.10
CA HIS A 65 -16.11 -27.19 -6.38
C HIS A 65 -16.15 -25.67 -6.48
N SER A 66 -17.34 -25.10 -6.57
CA SER A 66 -17.58 -23.65 -6.48
C SER A 66 -18.24 -23.32 -5.15
N PRO A 67 -18.13 -22.07 -4.68
CA PRO A 67 -18.93 -21.61 -3.55
C PRO A 67 -20.43 -21.74 -3.88
N ASP A 68 -21.20 -22.21 -2.91
CA ASP A 68 -22.65 -22.33 -3.02
C ASP A 68 -23.33 -21.02 -2.66
N ARG A 69 -24.56 -20.82 -3.11
CA ARG A 69 -25.35 -19.67 -2.68
C ARG A 69 -25.75 -19.85 -1.22
N CYS A 70 -25.53 -18.78 -0.43
CA CYS A 70 -25.95 -18.78 0.97
C CYS A 70 -27.45 -19.03 1.08
N THR A 71 -27.84 -20.07 1.81
CA THR A 71 -29.23 -20.50 1.98
C THR A 71 -30.08 -19.50 2.76
N VAL A 72 -29.45 -18.76 3.71
CA VAL A 72 -30.15 -17.79 4.56
C VAL A 72 -30.53 -16.51 3.81
N CYS A 73 -29.67 -16.00 2.95
CA CYS A 73 -29.93 -14.74 2.22
C CYS A 73 -30.19 -14.94 0.72
N GLY A 74 -30.19 -16.16 0.23
CA GLY A 74 -30.40 -16.47 -1.19
C GLY A 74 -29.38 -15.80 -2.12
N GLY A 75 -28.15 -15.56 -1.65
CA GLY A 75 -27.08 -14.90 -2.42
C GLY A 75 -27.05 -13.38 -2.29
N ASN A 76 -27.96 -12.76 -1.54
CA ASN A 76 -28.03 -11.29 -1.42
C ASN A 76 -27.02 -10.69 -0.44
N GLY A 77 -26.38 -11.49 0.41
CA GLY A 77 -25.45 -11.03 1.44
C GLY A 77 -26.09 -10.26 2.59
N LYS A 78 -27.41 -10.01 2.52
CA LYS A 78 -28.17 -9.27 3.51
C LYS A 78 -29.49 -9.94 3.79
N VAL A 79 -29.94 -9.86 5.03
CA VAL A 79 -31.24 -10.31 5.47
C VAL A 79 -32.10 -9.12 5.90
N ARG A 80 -33.40 -9.23 5.67
CA ARG A 80 -34.37 -8.21 6.11
C ARG A 80 -35.09 -8.76 7.33
N SER A 81 -35.12 -7.96 8.37
CA SER A 81 -35.90 -8.24 9.59
C SER A 81 -36.95 -7.14 9.73
N ASN A 82 -38.20 -7.55 9.85
CA ASN A 82 -39.31 -6.62 10.11
C ASN A 82 -39.47 -6.51 11.62
N GLN A 83 -39.25 -5.31 12.14
CA GLN A 83 -39.51 -4.96 13.54
C GLN A 83 -40.66 -3.97 13.58
N GLY A 84 -41.89 -4.44 13.71
CA GLY A 84 -43.08 -3.63 13.67
C GLY A 84 -43.25 -2.92 12.30
N PHE A 85 -43.27 -1.59 12.32
CA PHE A 85 -43.44 -0.76 11.11
C PHE A 85 -42.14 -0.51 10.34
N PHE A 86 -40.97 -0.97 10.87
CA PHE A 86 -39.66 -0.71 10.25
C PHE A 86 -39.06 -2.01 9.70
N THR A 87 -38.59 -1.92 8.45
CA THR A 87 -37.78 -3.00 7.85
C THR A 87 -36.31 -2.65 8.01
N VAL A 88 -35.62 -3.43 8.85
CA VAL A 88 -34.19 -3.28 9.06
C VAL A 88 -33.45 -4.29 8.15
N GLN A 89 -32.49 -3.77 7.39
CA GLN A 89 -31.62 -4.59 6.56
C GLN A 89 -30.26 -4.76 7.25
N GLN A 90 -29.90 -5.98 7.57
CA GLN A 90 -28.63 -6.31 8.23
C GLN A 90 -27.79 -7.27 7.39
N THR A 91 -26.46 -7.26 7.63
CA THR A 91 -25.55 -8.21 6.99
C THR A 91 -25.95 -9.63 7.37
N CYS A 92 -25.99 -10.54 6.40
CA CYS A 92 -26.35 -11.94 6.65
C CYS A 92 -25.32 -12.57 7.62
N PRO A 93 -25.75 -13.11 8.76
CA PRO A 93 -24.83 -13.69 9.75
C PRO A 93 -24.13 -14.94 9.24
N GLN A 94 -24.79 -15.71 8.36
CA GLN A 94 -24.23 -16.97 7.83
C GLN A 94 -23.05 -16.72 6.88
N CYS A 95 -23.21 -15.83 5.92
CA CYS A 95 -22.20 -15.57 4.90
C CYS A 95 -21.40 -14.29 5.13
N ALA A 96 -21.58 -13.58 6.24
CA ALA A 96 -20.94 -12.33 6.58
C ALA A 96 -20.95 -11.31 5.41
N GLY A 97 -22.05 -11.26 4.67
CA GLY A 97 -22.24 -10.33 3.57
C GLY A 97 -21.76 -10.81 2.20
N SER A 98 -21.10 -11.94 2.12
CA SER A 98 -20.56 -12.47 0.85
C SER A 98 -21.62 -12.99 -0.12
N GLY A 99 -22.77 -13.41 0.38
CA GLY A 99 -23.81 -14.06 -0.41
C GLY A 99 -23.50 -15.51 -0.78
N GLU A 100 -22.31 -16.01 -0.46
CA GLU A 100 -21.82 -17.33 -0.82
C GLU A 100 -21.32 -18.08 0.42
N GLU A 101 -21.42 -19.39 0.39
CA GLU A 101 -20.99 -20.29 1.44
C GLU A 101 -20.04 -21.33 0.88
N ILE A 102 -18.95 -21.61 1.58
CA ILE A 102 -17.94 -22.57 1.16
C ILE A 102 -18.22 -23.88 1.91
N THR A 103 -18.92 -24.79 1.26
CA THR A 103 -19.22 -26.14 1.80
C THR A 103 -18.00 -27.05 1.78
N ASN A 104 -17.15 -26.92 0.76
CA ASN A 104 -15.94 -27.73 0.61
C ASN A 104 -14.71 -26.78 0.61
N PRO A 105 -14.12 -26.46 1.77
CA PRO A 105 -13.01 -25.55 1.84
C PRO A 105 -11.76 -26.13 1.19
N CYS A 106 -10.99 -25.26 0.51
CA CYS A 106 -9.69 -25.60 -0.03
C CYS A 106 -8.73 -25.92 1.13
N THR A 107 -8.12 -27.09 1.10
CA THR A 107 -7.18 -27.55 2.14
C THR A 107 -5.94 -26.69 2.26
N ASP A 108 -5.55 -26.06 1.17
CA ASP A 108 -4.33 -25.24 1.07
C ASP A 108 -4.44 -23.87 1.72
N CYS A 109 -5.62 -23.25 1.68
CA CYS A 109 -5.87 -21.92 2.25
C CYS A 109 -7.00 -21.93 3.29
N ASN A 110 -7.48 -23.11 3.70
CA ASN A 110 -8.56 -23.28 4.68
C ASN A 110 -9.81 -22.43 4.39
N GLY A 111 -10.17 -22.33 3.10
CA GLY A 111 -11.33 -21.57 2.67
C GLY A 111 -11.09 -20.05 2.47
N GLN A 112 -9.95 -19.54 2.85
CA GLN A 112 -9.67 -18.08 2.75
C GLN A 112 -9.45 -17.57 1.32
N GLY A 113 -9.08 -18.45 0.40
CA GLY A 113 -8.76 -18.08 -0.99
C GLY A 113 -7.38 -17.46 -1.16
N ASN A 114 -6.76 -16.99 -0.09
CA ASN A 114 -5.44 -16.36 -0.08
C ASN A 114 -4.49 -17.07 0.88
N LYS A 115 -3.18 -16.96 0.63
CA LYS A 115 -2.11 -17.48 1.49
C LYS A 115 -1.13 -16.38 1.83
N GLN A 116 -0.56 -16.43 3.01
CA GLN A 116 0.59 -15.58 3.34
C GLN A 116 1.81 -16.01 2.54
N ALA A 117 2.50 -15.03 1.97
CA ALA A 117 3.72 -15.22 1.19
C ALA A 117 4.72 -14.10 1.51
N SER A 118 6.00 -14.42 1.47
CA SER A 118 7.07 -13.43 1.51
C SER A 118 7.55 -13.17 0.08
N LYS A 119 7.48 -11.91 -0.34
CA LYS A 119 7.94 -11.48 -1.67
C LYS A 119 9.24 -10.71 -1.59
N LYS A 120 10.09 -10.94 -2.59
CA LYS A 120 11.29 -10.15 -2.83
C LYS A 120 11.09 -9.39 -4.15
N ILE A 121 11.24 -8.07 -4.09
CA ILE A 121 11.09 -7.20 -5.26
C ILE A 121 12.31 -6.28 -5.32
N SER A 122 12.88 -6.10 -6.52
CA SER A 122 13.90 -5.10 -6.77
C SER A 122 13.25 -3.79 -7.14
N VAL A 123 13.60 -2.74 -6.42
CA VAL A 123 13.09 -1.38 -6.60
C VAL A 123 14.23 -0.46 -6.99
N THR A 124 13.99 0.38 -7.99
CA THR A 124 14.94 1.42 -8.39
C THR A 124 14.54 2.74 -7.74
N ILE A 125 15.43 3.29 -6.93
CA ILE A 125 15.31 4.60 -6.32
C ILE A 125 15.99 5.58 -7.28
N PRO A 126 15.29 6.63 -7.76
CA PRO A 126 15.88 7.61 -8.68
C PRO A 126 16.94 8.46 -7.95
N LYS A 127 17.85 9.02 -8.73
CA LYS A 127 18.84 10.00 -8.23
C LYS A 127 18.13 11.25 -7.74
N GLY A 128 18.66 11.84 -6.67
CA GLY A 128 18.13 13.09 -6.12
C GLY A 128 16.82 12.93 -5.34
N VAL A 129 16.44 11.73 -4.96
CA VAL A 129 15.20 11.47 -4.21
C VAL A 129 15.18 12.27 -2.91
N ASP A 130 14.03 12.88 -2.59
CA ASP A 130 13.83 13.63 -1.36
C ASP A 130 13.34 12.74 -0.22
N ASP A 131 13.61 13.19 1.02
CA ASP A 131 13.03 12.56 2.20
C ASP A 131 11.49 12.60 2.13
N GLY A 132 10.84 11.54 2.59
CA GLY A 132 9.38 11.39 2.52
C GLY A 132 8.82 11.08 1.12
N THR A 133 9.66 10.92 0.11
CA THR A 133 9.20 10.53 -1.25
C THR A 133 8.47 9.21 -1.22
N ARG A 134 7.32 9.15 -1.91
CA ARG A 134 6.48 7.96 -2.01
C ARG A 134 6.57 7.33 -3.39
N ILE A 135 6.98 6.07 -3.46
CA ILE A 135 7.04 5.28 -4.68
C ILE A 135 5.92 4.24 -4.64
N ARG A 136 5.01 4.29 -5.62
CA ARG A 136 3.90 3.35 -5.73
C ARG A 136 4.26 2.20 -6.66
N LEU A 137 4.13 0.99 -6.17
CA LEU A 137 4.26 -0.24 -6.95
C LEU A 137 2.87 -0.87 -7.13
N ALA A 138 2.28 -0.66 -8.28
CA ALA A 138 0.92 -1.08 -8.59
C ALA A 138 0.77 -2.61 -8.51
N GLY A 139 -0.30 -3.08 -7.85
CA GLY A 139 -0.64 -4.50 -7.74
C GLY A 139 0.32 -5.34 -6.90
N LYS A 140 1.20 -4.71 -6.09
CA LYS A 140 2.15 -5.39 -5.21
C LYS A 140 1.72 -5.40 -3.74
N GLY A 141 0.54 -4.91 -3.43
CA GLY A 141 -0.11 -5.01 -2.13
C GLY A 141 -0.65 -6.42 -1.85
N GLU A 142 -1.58 -6.52 -0.90
CA GLU A 142 -2.24 -7.77 -0.58
C GLU A 142 -3.16 -8.25 -1.70
N ALA A 143 -3.33 -9.56 -1.80
CA ALA A 143 -4.29 -10.14 -2.72
C ALA A 143 -5.72 -9.77 -2.32
N GLY A 144 -6.54 -9.46 -3.31
CA GLY A 144 -7.97 -9.26 -3.10
C GLY A 144 -8.69 -10.53 -2.69
N SER A 145 -9.77 -10.39 -1.94
CA SER A 145 -10.63 -11.49 -1.57
C SER A 145 -11.42 -12.00 -2.79
N LYS A 146 -11.75 -13.30 -2.80
CA LYS A 146 -12.57 -13.93 -3.85
C LYS A 146 -12.11 -13.63 -5.28
N GLY A 147 -10.79 -13.65 -5.51
CA GLY A 147 -10.23 -13.35 -6.83
C GLY A 147 -10.22 -11.87 -7.22
N GLY A 148 -10.52 -10.96 -6.29
CA GLY A 148 -10.42 -9.51 -6.48
C GLY A 148 -9.03 -9.04 -6.91
N ALA A 149 -8.91 -7.80 -7.36
CA ALA A 149 -7.63 -7.19 -7.69
C ALA A 149 -6.76 -7.03 -6.43
N SER A 150 -5.46 -7.16 -6.59
CA SER A 150 -4.52 -6.85 -5.50
C SER A 150 -4.49 -5.36 -5.20
N GLY A 151 -4.11 -5.01 -3.97
CA GLY A 151 -3.74 -3.66 -3.58
C GLY A 151 -2.40 -3.24 -4.16
N ASP A 152 -1.91 -2.08 -3.75
CA ASP A 152 -0.64 -1.53 -4.16
C ASP A 152 0.36 -1.54 -2.98
N LEU A 153 1.65 -1.51 -3.29
CA LEU A 153 2.70 -1.32 -2.30
C LEU A 153 3.23 0.11 -2.41
N TYR A 154 3.17 0.85 -1.31
CA TYR A 154 3.74 2.18 -1.18
C TYR A 154 5.05 2.11 -0.41
N LEU A 155 6.11 2.52 -1.06
CA LEU A 155 7.42 2.70 -0.43
C LEU A 155 7.55 4.15 0.01
N PHE A 156 7.90 4.35 1.27
CA PHE A 156 8.24 5.65 1.83
C PHE A 156 9.75 5.69 2.00
N VAL A 157 10.38 6.57 1.27
CA VAL A 157 11.84 6.77 1.33
C VAL A 157 12.15 7.70 2.50
N ASN A 158 12.97 7.24 3.44
CA ASN A 158 13.49 8.06 4.53
C ASN A 158 14.99 8.22 4.32
N VAL A 159 15.44 9.45 4.16
CA VAL A 159 16.87 9.77 4.01
C VAL A 159 17.45 10.02 5.39
N HIS A 160 18.46 9.24 5.78
CA HIS A 160 19.15 9.47 7.05
C HIS A 160 19.86 10.82 7.06
N SER A 161 19.87 11.44 8.24
CA SER A 161 20.72 12.63 8.46
C SER A 161 22.18 12.25 8.26
N HIS A 162 22.93 13.13 7.61
CA HIS A 162 24.36 12.96 7.39
C HIS A 162 25.16 13.74 8.44
N ASP A 163 26.31 13.21 8.85
CA ASP A 163 27.11 13.83 9.92
C ASP A 163 27.69 15.19 9.53
N LEU A 164 28.05 15.34 8.27
CA LEU A 164 28.70 16.57 7.76
C LEU A 164 27.75 17.47 6.98
N PHE A 165 26.86 16.88 6.17
CA PHE A 165 26.03 17.62 5.25
C PHE A 165 24.60 17.79 5.77
N LYS A 166 24.07 18.99 5.68
CA LYS A 166 22.66 19.30 5.86
C LYS A 166 22.05 19.57 4.49
N ARG A 167 21.07 18.80 4.09
CA ARG A 167 20.34 19.00 2.82
C ARG A 167 19.14 19.92 3.03
N SER A 168 19.01 20.90 2.16
CA SER A 168 17.79 21.69 2.00
C SER A 168 17.47 21.76 0.51
N ASP A 169 16.41 21.07 0.11
CA ASP A 169 16.00 20.89 -1.28
C ASP A 169 17.14 20.33 -2.15
N GLU A 170 17.62 21.11 -3.10
CA GLU A 170 18.72 20.75 -4.02
C GLU A 170 20.11 21.14 -3.48
N ASN A 171 20.18 21.87 -2.37
CA ASN A 171 21.42 22.38 -1.83
C ASN A 171 21.93 21.55 -0.67
N LEU A 172 23.26 21.42 -0.59
CA LEU A 172 23.95 20.83 0.54
C LEU A 172 24.70 21.93 1.30
N PHE A 173 24.49 21.98 2.60
CA PHE A 173 25.16 22.90 3.51
C PHE A 173 26.17 22.11 4.33
N PHE A 174 27.35 22.72 4.49
CA PHE A 174 28.45 22.14 5.23
C PHE A 174 29.15 23.27 6.04
N GLU A 175 29.43 23.00 7.30
CA GLU A 175 30.13 23.94 8.18
C GLU A 175 31.59 23.48 8.33
N PHE A 176 32.51 24.29 7.88
CA PHE A 176 33.94 24.00 7.98
C PHE A 176 34.62 25.01 8.91
N PRO A 177 35.27 24.57 10.01
CA PRO A 177 35.98 25.48 10.91
C PRO A 177 37.30 25.91 10.29
N ILE A 178 37.50 27.24 10.20
CA ILE A 178 38.76 27.84 9.76
C ILE A 178 39.34 28.72 10.86
N SER A 179 40.67 28.85 10.90
CA SER A 179 41.30 29.74 11.84
C SER A 179 41.11 31.23 11.44
N ILE A 180 41.15 32.16 12.40
CA ILE A 180 41.07 33.59 12.13
C ILE A 180 42.23 34.04 11.23
N ALA A 181 43.41 33.46 11.41
CA ALA A 181 44.59 33.79 10.57
C ALA A 181 44.36 33.37 9.12
N ASP A 182 43.85 32.18 8.88
CA ASP A 182 43.54 31.69 7.53
C ASP A 182 42.45 32.50 6.86
N ALA A 183 41.43 32.91 7.62
CA ALA A 183 40.38 33.80 7.13
C ALA A 183 40.90 35.20 6.73
N ALA A 184 41.91 35.74 7.46
CA ALA A 184 42.47 37.06 7.21
C ALA A 184 43.50 37.06 6.07
N LEU A 185 44.32 36.02 5.97
CA LEU A 185 45.41 35.92 4.98
C LEU A 185 44.98 35.25 3.67
N GLY A 186 43.85 34.60 3.68
CA GLY A 186 43.40 33.70 2.61
C GLY A 186 44.11 32.35 2.67
N THR A 187 43.35 31.30 2.46
CA THR A 187 43.87 29.95 2.42
C THR A 187 43.05 29.12 1.41
N THR A 188 43.65 28.05 0.94
CA THR A 188 42.93 27.09 0.12
C THR A 188 42.56 25.87 1.01
N ILE A 189 41.30 25.62 1.15
CA ILE A 189 40.80 24.50 1.93
C ILE A 189 40.28 23.36 1.03
N GLU A 190 40.51 22.15 1.43
CA GLU A 190 39.93 20.95 0.77
C GLU A 190 38.71 20.52 1.57
N ILE A 191 37.55 20.55 0.91
CA ILE A 191 36.28 20.08 1.51
C ILE A 191 35.84 18.78 0.87
N PRO A 192 35.23 17.86 1.64
CA PRO A 192 34.64 16.66 1.09
C PRO A 192 33.43 17.01 0.21
N THR A 193 33.20 16.22 -0.82
CA THR A 193 32.02 16.28 -1.68
C THR A 193 31.16 15.03 -1.48
N ILE A 194 29.86 15.11 -1.81
CA ILE A 194 28.90 14.02 -1.58
C ILE A 194 29.22 12.75 -2.39
N ASP A 195 29.95 12.88 -3.48
CA ASP A 195 30.42 11.81 -4.34
C ASP A 195 31.70 11.12 -3.80
N GLY A 196 32.14 11.47 -2.59
CA GLY A 196 33.36 10.95 -1.97
C GLY A 196 34.65 11.60 -2.48
N GLY A 197 34.56 12.61 -3.34
CA GLY A 197 35.69 13.42 -3.82
C GLY A 197 36.10 14.51 -2.83
N LYS A 198 36.95 15.42 -3.31
CA LYS A 198 37.37 16.64 -2.61
C LYS A 198 37.31 17.82 -3.55
N ALA A 199 36.77 18.92 -3.09
CA ALA A 199 36.80 20.21 -3.77
C ALA A 199 37.76 21.15 -3.07
N LYS A 200 38.48 21.98 -3.83
CA LYS A 200 39.33 23.06 -3.33
C LYS A 200 38.61 24.37 -3.46
N ILE A 201 38.51 25.08 -2.36
CA ILE A 201 37.91 26.42 -2.28
C ILE A 201 38.91 27.41 -1.76
#